data_2bf64a277b62bb5ced04e58caea30e98
#
_entry.id   2bf64a277b62bb5ced04e58caea30e98
#
_cell.length_a   1.000
_cell.length_b   1.000
_cell.length_c   1.000
_cell.angle_alpha   90.00
_cell.angle_beta   90.00
_cell.angle_gamma   90.00
#
_symmetry.space_group_name_H-M   'P 1'
#
loop_
_entity.id
_entity.type
_entity.pdbx_description
1 polymer ?
#
loop_
_entity_poly.entity_id
_entity_poly.type
_entity_poly.pdbx_seq_one_letter_code
_entity_poly.pdbx_strand_id
1 'polypeptide(L)'
;MKKLLLALVASATVAAQTPGQIRPRPAEGRDPEFRPPAIREYKPKSQLVTPQHPVPRAKFPVVDIHSHQSTPISAQEFDRVVKGMEPNNLQVLVNLSGSSGERLRRGLDAIKASKYHDRMVLFANVNFSGVGPGFGKQAARQLEEDITAGAMGLKVFKDLGMFDRKADGSRLQVDDPELDPIWETCARLNVPVLIHIAEPAAFFEPLDYTNERWLELSLYPDRRHQTGVRFEQLMTERNNMIRRHPNTKFILAHFGWHANELARAGQLLDQNPNVYYDVAAVLYDFGRQPRAAHEFFVKYQDRILFGKDSYQPDEYPYYWRVFETNDEYFDYYRDYHAFWKLYGIGLPDGVLKKLYYGNALKITPGLPYPGA
;
A
#
# COMPACT_ATOMS: atom_id res chain seq x y z
N MET A 1 66.00 -63.62 26.92
CA MET A 1 65.44 -63.32 25.60
C MET A 1 64.08 -62.69 25.78
N LYS A 2 63.99 -61.34 25.81
CA LYS A 2 62.76 -60.61 25.95
C LYS A 2 62.36 -60.03 24.57
N LYS A 3 61.26 -60.49 24.02
CA LYS A 3 60.67 -59.94 22.78
C LYS A 3 59.97 -58.63 23.10
N LEU A 4 60.41 -57.55 22.50
CA LEU A 4 59.78 -56.28 22.50
C LEU A 4 58.66 -56.23 21.46
N LEU A 5 57.42 -56.10 21.87
CA LEU A 5 56.31 -55.86 20.97
C LEU A 5 56.21 -54.33 20.74
N LEU A 6 56.47 -53.88 19.52
CA LEU A 6 56.18 -52.48 19.13
C LEU A 6 54.71 -52.44 18.71
N ALA A 7 53.92 -51.66 19.49
CA ALA A 7 52.55 -51.34 19.10
C ALA A 7 52.59 -50.07 18.21
N LEU A 8 52.23 -50.22 16.95
CA LEU A 8 51.95 -49.10 16.04
C LEU A 8 50.61 -48.43 16.45
N VAL A 9 50.70 -47.25 17.01
CA VAL A 9 49.51 -46.38 17.19
C VAL A 9 49.29 -45.64 15.88
N ALA A 10 48.31 -46.06 15.12
CA ALA A 10 47.84 -45.34 13.95
C ALA A 10 47.02 -44.10 14.43
N SER A 11 47.63 -42.94 14.39
CA SER A 11 46.93 -41.67 14.60
C SER A 11 46.03 -41.41 13.39
N ALA A 12 44.76 -41.66 13.57
CA ALA A 12 43.75 -41.18 12.60
C ALA A 12 43.61 -39.64 12.78
N THR A 13 44.27 -38.89 11.92
CA THR A 13 43.98 -37.47 11.76
C THR A 13 42.59 -37.33 11.19
N VAL A 14 41.62 -36.98 12.07
CA VAL A 14 40.32 -36.48 11.64
C VAL A 14 40.58 -35.12 10.99
N ALA A 15 40.58 -35.11 9.67
CA ALA A 15 40.57 -33.85 8.93
C ALA A 15 39.29 -33.07 9.35
N ALA A 16 39.48 -31.97 10.09
CA ALA A 16 38.41 -31.03 10.35
C ALA A 16 37.86 -30.59 8.99
N GLN A 17 36.62 -30.97 8.69
CA GLN A 17 35.90 -30.43 7.55
C GLN A 17 35.72 -28.93 7.82
N THR A 18 36.47 -28.11 7.11
CA THR A 18 36.22 -26.66 7.02
C THR A 18 34.77 -26.48 6.58
N PRO A 19 33.96 -25.63 7.25
CA PRO A 19 32.61 -25.32 6.83
C PRO A 19 32.64 -24.95 5.37
N GLY A 20 31.84 -25.65 4.55
CA GLY A 20 31.94 -25.64 3.12
C GLY A 20 32.09 -24.27 2.52
N GLN A 21 33.25 -23.97 2.00
CA GLN A 21 33.37 -22.98 0.97
C GLN A 21 32.43 -23.46 -0.14
N ILE A 22 31.29 -22.73 -0.31
CA ILE A 22 30.51 -22.82 -1.53
C ILE A 22 31.50 -22.43 -2.61
N ARG A 23 32.04 -23.44 -3.30
CA ARG A 23 32.88 -23.19 -4.48
C ARG A 23 31.97 -22.39 -5.41
N PRO A 24 32.34 -21.16 -5.79
CA PRO A 24 31.60 -20.47 -6.84
C PRO A 24 31.63 -21.45 -8.01
N ARG A 25 30.45 -21.87 -8.47
CA ARG A 25 30.37 -22.55 -9.76
C ARG A 25 31.01 -21.60 -10.76
N PRO A 26 31.86 -22.04 -11.67
CA PRO A 26 32.39 -21.18 -12.71
C PRO A 26 31.21 -20.42 -13.31
N ALA A 27 31.25 -19.10 -13.29
CA ALA A 27 30.27 -18.26 -13.94
C ALA A 27 30.26 -18.42 -15.47
N GLU A 28 31.21 -19.23 -15.97
CA GLU A 28 31.38 -19.59 -17.35
C GLU A 28 30.46 -20.77 -17.70
N GLY A 29 29.16 -20.47 -17.84
CA GLY A 29 28.30 -21.25 -18.68
C GLY A 29 28.84 -21.15 -20.13
N ARG A 30 28.64 -22.19 -20.95
CA ARG A 30 28.78 -22.05 -22.39
C ARG A 30 27.89 -20.95 -22.89
N ASP A 31 28.31 -20.24 -23.94
CA ASP A 31 27.43 -19.31 -24.63
C ASP A 31 26.10 -20.00 -24.92
N PRO A 32 24.96 -19.35 -24.70
CA PRO A 32 23.67 -19.94 -24.96
C PRO A 32 23.59 -20.39 -26.41
N GLU A 33 23.17 -21.62 -26.67
CA GLU A 33 22.89 -22.12 -28.00
C GLU A 33 21.87 -21.30 -28.77
N PHE A 34 21.00 -20.60 -28.02
CA PHE A 34 19.98 -19.73 -28.54
C PHE A 34 20.18 -18.30 -27.98
N ARG A 35 19.68 -17.32 -28.72
CA ARG A 35 19.63 -15.95 -28.23
C ARG A 35 18.92 -15.88 -26.85
N PRO A 36 19.55 -15.33 -25.80
CA PRO A 36 18.89 -15.16 -24.51
C PRO A 36 17.59 -14.37 -24.66
N PRO A 37 16.48 -14.82 -24.05
CA PRO A 37 15.24 -14.07 -24.05
C PRO A 37 15.42 -12.75 -23.27
N ALA A 38 14.72 -11.70 -23.70
CA ALA A 38 14.60 -10.50 -22.89
C ALA A 38 13.84 -10.83 -21.59
N ILE A 39 14.08 -10.06 -20.53
CA ILE A 39 13.44 -10.30 -19.20
C ILE A 39 11.91 -10.40 -19.28
N ARG A 40 11.27 -9.66 -20.21
CA ARG A 40 9.81 -9.69 -20.41
C ARG A 40 9.34 -10.94 -21.16
N GLU A 41 10.21 -11.56 -21.92
CA GLU A 41 9.93 -12.77 -22.73
C GLU A 41 10.14 -14.03 -21.90
N TYR A 42 11.04 -13.98 -20.89
CA TYR A 42 11.35 -15.11 -20.04
C TYR A 42 10.24 -15.35 -19.02
N LYS A 43 9.28 -16.22 -19.37
CA LYS A 43 8.14 -16.60 -18.53
C LYS A 43 8.17 -18.12 -18.29
N PRO A 44 9.09 -18.61 -17.45
CA PRO A 44 9.23 -20.04 -17.22
C PRO A 44 7.96 -20.59 -16.55
N LYS A 45 7.46 -21.71 -17.08
CA LYS A 45 6.37 -22.45 -16.45
C LYS A 45 6.92 -23.23 -15.26
N SER A 46 6.35 -22.99 -14.08
CA SER A 46 6.72 -23.75 -12.89
C SER A 46 6.44 -25.25 -13.06
N GLN A 47 7.34 -26.07 -12.53
CA GLN A 47 7.14 -27.52 -12.39
C GLN A 47 6.53 -27.89 -11.02
N LEU A 48 6.35 -26.90 -10.12
CA LEU A 48 5.71 -27.15 -8.84
C LEU A 48 4.22 -27.48 -9.03
N VAL A 49 3.78 -28.52 -8.34
CA VAL A 49 2.35 -28.87 -8.24
C VAL A 49 1.92 -28.56 -6.83
N THR A 50 1.30 -27.38 -6.67
CA THR A 50 0.79 -26.90 -5.38
C THR A 50 -0.73 -26.85 -5.41
N PRO A 51 -1.42 -27.03 -4.26
CA PRO A 51 -2.85 -26.78 -4.17
C PRO A 51 -3.18 -25.36 -4.63
N GLN A 52 -4.30 -25.21 -5.33
CA GLN A 52 -4.72 -23.91 -5.86
C GLN A 52 -6.17 -23.66 -5.42
N HIS A 53 -6.38 -22.57 -4.67
CA HIS A 53 -7.71 -22.17 -4.17
C HIS A 53 -8.02 -20.74 -4.64
N PRO A 54 -8.41 -20.55 -5.91
CA PRO A 54 -8.83 -19.23 -6.40
C PRO A 54 -10.01 -18.72 -5.59
N VAL A 55 -9.95 -17.45 -5.19
CA VAL A 55 -11.01 -16.79 -4.42
C VAL A 55 -11.61 -15.68 -5.29
N PRO A 56 -12.66 -15.98 -6.08
CA PRO A 56 -13.23 -15.00 -7.00
C PRO A 56 -14.02 -13.89 -6.29
N ARG A 57 -14.40 -14.10 -5.05
CA ARG A 57 -15.25 -13.21 -4.25
C ARG A 57 -14.76 -13.18 -2.81
N ALA A 58 -14.64 -12.00 -2.20
CA ALA A 58 -14.28 -11.87 -0.79
C ALA A 58 -15.26 -12.61 0.11
N LYS A 59 -14.74 -13.31 1.11
CA LYS A 59 -15.51 -14.08 2.10
C LYS A 59 -16.51 -13.23 2.88
N PHE A 60 -16.15 -11.99 3.17
CA PHE A 60 -16.98 -11.02 3.88
C PHE A 60 -17.19 -9.78 3.00
N PRO A 61 -18.27 -8.99 3.27
CA PRO A 61 -18.46 -7.70 2.59
C PRO A 61 -17.28 -6.78 2.80
N VAL A 62 -16.93 -5.97 1.78
CA VAL A 62 -15.73 -5.13 1.78
C VAL A 62 -16.07 -3.66 1.60
N VAL A 63 -15.45 -2.81 2.40
CA VAL A 63 -15.29 -1.37 2.17
C VAL A 63 -13.90 -1.15 1.58
N ASP A 64 -13.82 -0.64 0.36
CA ASP A 64 -12.55 -0.22 -0.24
C ASP A 64 -12.33 1.26 0.12
N ILE A 65 -11.41 1.50 1.08
CA ILE A 65 -11.11 2.85 1.59
C ILE A 65 -10.24 3.67 0.63
N HIS A 66 -9.72 3.06 -0.44
CA HIS A 66 -8.79 3.69 -1.36
C HIS A 66 -9.15 3.38 -2.81
N SER A 67 -10.02 4.20 -3.38
CA SER A 67 -10.45 4.10 -4.76
C SER A 67 -10.49 5.48 -5.44
N HIS A 68 -10.40 5.49 -6.76
CA HIS A 68 -10.41 6.71 -7.57
C HIS A 68 -11.45 6.59 -8.68
N GLN A 69 -12.43 7.49 -8.67
CA GLN A 69 -13.50 7.58 -9.65
C GLN A 69 -13.67 9.03 -10.11
N SER A 70 -14.35 9.23 -11.22
CA SER A 70 -14.68 10.59 -11.69
C SER A 70 -15.52 11.35 -10.66
N THR A 71 -15.30 12.65 -10.51
CA THR A 71 -16.12 13.55 -9.68
C THR A 71 -16.49 14.79 -10.49
N PRO A 72 -17.80 15.03 -10.79
CA PRO A 72 -18.94 14.16 -10.54
C PRO A 72 -18.87 12.87 -11.38
N ILE A 73 -19.44 11.79 -10.87
CA ILE A 73 -19.59 10.52 -11.60
C ILE A 73 -20.87 10.57 -12.43
N SER A 74 -20.82 10.13 -13.68
CA SER A 74 -22.03 9.98 -14.51
C SER A 74 -22.84 8.76 -14.10
N ALA A 75 -24.16 8.77 -14.36
CA ALA A 75 -25.03 7.64 -14.05
C ALA A 75 -24.57 6.34 -14.74
N GLN A 76 -24.11 6.42 -15.98
CA GLN A 76 -23.62 5.27 -16.75
C GLN A 76 -22.31 4.72 -16.16
N GLU A 77 -21.40 5.60 -15.76
CA GLU A 77 -20.15 5.20 -15.11
C GLU A 77 -20.43 4.56 -13.75
N PHE A 78 -21.31 5.15 -12.96
CA PHE A 78 -21.67 4.61 -11.65
C PHE A 78 -22.32 3.22 -11.76
N ASP A 79 -23.24 3.02 -12.72
CA ASP A 79 -23.84 1.70 -12.99
C ASP A 79 -22.77 0.66 -13.35
N ARG A 80 -21.79 1.02 -14.18
CA ARG A 80 -20.66 0.15 -14.53
C ARG A 80 -19.77 -0.17 -13.32
N VAL A 81 -19.46 0.84 -12.49
CA VAL A 81 -18.68 0.65 -11.27
C VAL A 81 -19.38 -0.32 -10.33
N VAL A 82 -20.66 -0.10 -10.03
CA VAL A 82 -21.41 -0.98 -9.12
C VAL A 82 -21.53 -2.39 -9.67
N LYS A 83 -21.75 -2.57 -10.96
CA LYS A 83 -21.74 -3.91 -11.58
C LYS A 83 -20.41 -4.65 -11.40
N GLY A 84 -19.29 -3.95 -11.38
CA GLY A 84 -17.98 -4.54 -11.07
C GLY A 84 -17.76 -4.81 -9.58
N MET A 85 -18.47 -4.11 -8.69
CA MET A 85 -18.39 -4.34 -7.25
C MET A 85 -19.06 -5.64 -6.81
N GLU A 86 -20.20 -5.98 -7.40
CA GLU A 86 -21.06 -7.11 -7.00
C GLU A 86 -20.32 -8.47 -6.97
N PRO A 87 -19.60 -8.88 -8.05
CA PRO A 87 -18.86 -10.14 -8.03
C PRO A 87 -17.81 -10.22 -6.94
N ASN A 88 -17.22 -9.08 -6.56
CA ASN A 88 -16.13 -8.97 -5.63
C ASN A 88 -16.56 -8.86 -4.15
N ASN A 89 -17.87 -8.77 -3.86
CA ASN A 89 -18.43 -8.49 -2.54
C ASN A 89 -18.05 -7.09 -2.00
N LEU A 90 -17.75 -6.14 -2.89
CA LEU A 90 -17.51 -4.75 -2.52
C LEU A 90 -18.85 -4.09 -2.19
N GLN A 91 -18.96 -3.47 -1.03
CA GLN A 91 -20.17 -2.78 -0.59
C GLN A 91 -20.06 -1.27 -0.80
N VAL A 92 -18.96 -0.69 -0.42
CA VAL A 92 -18.72 0.75 -0.48
C VAL A 92 -17.33 1.02 -1.06
N LEU A 93 -17.26 2.00 -1.95
CA LEU A 93 -16.00 2.62 -2.39
C LEU A 93 -15.86 4.00 -1.76
N VAL A 94 -14.72 4.25 -1.15
CA VAL A 94 -14.32 5.61 -0.77
C VAL A 94 -13.56 6.22 -1.94
N ASN A 95 -14.21 7.12 -2.66
CA ASN A 95 -13.60 7.84 -3.77
C ASN A 95 -12.73 8.98 -3.24
N LEU A 96 -11.44 8.85 -3.40
CA LEU A 96 -10.41 9.78 -2.94
C LEU A 96 -10.18 10.96 -3.91
N SER A 97 -10.84 10.96 -5.06
CA SER A 97 -10.81 12.03 -6.06
C SER A 97 -12.03 12.95 -5.95
N GLY A 98 -12.48 13.24 -4.71
CA GLY A 98 -13.70 14.01 -4.44
C GLY A 98 -13.63 15.49 -4.84
N SER A 99 -12.39 16.04 -5.01
CA SER A 99 -12.19 17.47 -5.27
C SER A 99 -12.55 18.36 -4.06
N SER A 100 -12.89 19.61 -4.27
CA SER A 100 -13.29 20.58 -3.24
C SER A 100 -14.35 21.55 -3.78
N GLY A 101 -15.01 22.27 -2.88
CA GLY A 101 -15.93 23.35 -3.20
C GLY A 101 -17.09 22.91 -4.10
N GLU A 102 -17.37 23.69 -5.13
CA GLU A 102 -18.51 23.43 -6.02
C GLU A 102 -18.40 22.08 -6.77
N ARG A 103 -17.20 21.68 -7.18
CA ARG A 103 -17.00 20.40 -7.85
C ARG A 103 -17.30 19.21 -6.94
N LEU A 104 -16.90 19.28 -5.68
CA LEU A 104 -17.24 18.29 -4.67
C LEU A 104 -18.77 18.24 -4.47
N ARG A 105 -19.42 19.40 -4.29
CA ARG A 105 -20.89 19.47 -4.13
C ARG A 105 -21.63 18.82 -5.27
N ARG A 106 -21.26 19.11 -6.54
CA ARG A 106 -21.82 18.43 -7.71
C ARG A 106 -21.59 16.91 -7.67
N GLY A 107 -20.45 16.47 -7.18
CA GLY A 107 -20.17 15.03 -7.00
C GLY A 107 -21.09 14.39 -5.97
N LEU A 108 -21.27 15.03 -4.80
CA LEU A 108 -22.18 14.58 -3.75
C LEU A 108 -23.65 14.54 -4.24
N ASP A 109 -24.10 15.56 -4.99
CA ASP A 109 -25.43 15.60 -5.55
C ASP A 109 -25.66 14.48 -6.58
N ALA A 110 -24.65 14.19 -7.43
CA ALA A 110 -24.73 13.10 -8.39
C ALA A 110 -24.84 11.72 -7.70
N ILE A 111 -24.09 11.51 -6.62
CA ILE A 111 -24.19 10.29 -5.82
C ILE A 111 -25.54 10.20 -5.14
N LYS A 112 -26.00 11.26 -4.48
CA LYS A 112 -27.27 11.32 -3.76
C LYS A 112 -28.47 11.08 -4.66
N ALA A 113 -28.43 11.57 -5.91
CA ALA A 113 -29.49 11.39 -6.89
C ALA A 113 -29.51 9.96 -7.49
N SER A 114 -28.46 9.18 -7.30
CA SER A 114 -28.35 7.83 -7.84
C SER A 114 -29.11 6.81 -6.97
N LYS A 115 -29.63 5.76 -7.61
CA LYS A 115 -30.12 4.56 -6.93
C LYS A 115 -29.03 3.82 -6.13
N TYR A 116 -27.76 4.18 -6.32
CA TYR A 116 -26.58 3.62 -5.68
C TYR A 116 -25.96 4.56 -4.64
N HIS A 117 -26.74 5.47 -4.08
CA HIS A 117 -26.29 6.54 -3.19
C HIS A 117 -25.53 6.06 -1.95
N ASP A 118 -25.67 4.78 -1.56
CA ASP A 118 -25.00 4.12 -0.43
C ASP A 118 -23.75 3.32 -0.83
N ARG A 119 -23.39 3.31 -2.12
CA ARG A 119 -22.28 2.50 -2.64
C ARG A 119 -20.97 3.29 -2.82
N MET A 120 -21.01 4.59 -2.68
CA MET A 120 -19.83 5.45 -2.82
C MET A 120 -19.93 6.68 -1.92
N VAL A 121 -18.80 7.03 -1.30
CA VAL A 121 -18.62 8.28 -0.57
C VAL A 121 -17.42 9.04 -1.12
N LEU A 122 -17.35 10.34 -0.86
CA LEU A 122 -16.24 11.19 -1.30
C LEU A 122 -15.38 11.64 -0.13
N PHE A 123 -14.06 11.64 -0.31
CA PHE A 123 -13.13 12.41 0.49
C PHE A 123 -12.80 13.71 -0.23
N ALA A 124 -12.77 14.81 0.51
CA ALA A 124 -12.36 16.12 -0.02
C ALA A 124 -10.86 16.14 -0.37
N ASN A 125 -10.45 17.09 -1.21
CA ASN A 125 -9.06 17.33 -1.55
C ASN A 125 -8.68 18.79 -1.24
N VAL A 126 -7.40 19.02 -0.92
CA VAL A 126 -6.80 20.34 -0.82
C VAL A 126 -5.72 20.47 -1.90
N ASN A 127 -5.71 21.58 -2.60
CA ASN A 127 -4.64 21.92 -3.54
C ASN A 127 -3.53 22.66 -2.78
N PHE A 128 -2.37 22.02 -2.61
CA PHE A 128 -1.22 22.55 -1.88
C PHE A 128 -0.25 23.39 -2.73
N SER A 129 -0.64 23.76 -3.94
CA SER A 129 0.20 24.60 -4.80
C SER A 129 0.19 26.07 -4.32
N GLY A 130 1.36 26.68 -4.20
CA GLY A 130 1.50 28.10 -3.86
C GLY A 130 1.21 28.43 -2.39
N VAL A 131 1.46 27.50 -1.47
CA VAL A 131 1.28 27.71 -0.02
C VAL A 131 2.11 28.91 0.46
N GLY A 132 1.43 29.85 1.14
CA GLY A 132 2.02 31.03 1.75
C GLY A 132 1.27 31.41 3.03
N PRO A 133 1.62 32.53 3.67
CA PRO A 133 1.01 32.94 4.94
C PRO A 133 -0.51 33.03 4.89
N GLY A 134 -1.19 32.33 5.82
CA GLY A 134 -2.64 32.27 5.91
C GLY A 134 -3.33 31.21 5.07
N PHE A 135 -2.59 30.48 4.21
CA PHE A 135 -3.12 29.40 3.38
C PHE A 135 -3.83 28.33 4.23
N GLY A 136 -3.17 27.82 5.28
CA GLY A 136 -3.72 26.73 6.10
C GLY A 136 -5.07 27.08 6.71
N LYS A 137 -5.24 28.33 7.18
CA LYS A 137 -6.53 28.80 7.71
C LYS A 137 -7.61 28.89 6.63
N GLN A 138 -7.26 29.29 5.42
CA GLN A 138 -8.19 29.35 4.30
C GLN A 138 -8.59 27.94 3.84
N ALA A 139 -7.60 27.05 3.65
CA ALA A 139 -7.84 25.67 3.26
C ALA A 139 -8.67 24.90 4.31
N ALA A 140 -8.41 25.16 5.61
CA ALA A 140 -9.18 24.59 6.70
C ALA A 140 -10.67 25.02 6.68
N ARG A 141 -10.97 26.29 6.38
CA ARG A 141 -12.36 26.75 6.20
C ARG A 141 -13.05 26.07 5.03
N GLN A 142 -12.37 25.99 3.86
CA GLN A 142 -12.95 25.31 2.71
C GLN A 142 -13.18 23.81 3.00
N LEU A 143 -12.24 23.17 3.68
CA LEU A 143 -12.37 21.76 4.09
C LEU A 143 -13.56 21.56 5.05
N GLU A 144 -13.78 22.47 6.00
CA GLU A 144 -14.93 22.42 6.90
C GLU A 144 -16.26 22.54 6.14
N GLU A 145 -16.33 23.43 5.14
CA GLU A 145 -17.48 23.54 4.24
C GLU A 145 -17.70 22.24 3.46
N ASP A 146 -16.64 21.64 2.95
CA ASP A 146 -16.68 20.39 2.15
C ASP A 146 -17.15 19.20 3.01
N ILE A 147 -16.66 19.08 4.24
CA ILE A 147 -17.11 18.04 5.19
C ILE A 147 -18.57 18.29 5.60
N THR A 148 -18.95 19.53 5.86
CA THR A 148 -20.36 19.89 6.18
C THR A 148 -21.30 19.59 5.01
N ALA A 149 -20.84 19.72 3.77
CA ALA A 149 -21.59 19.36 2.58
C ALA A 149 -21.79 17.84 2.41
N GLY A 150 -20.94 17.02 3.05
CA GLY A 150 -21.06 15.56 3.06
C GLY A 150 -19.80 14.76 2.67
N ALA A 151 -18.64 15.41 2.51
CA ALA A 151 -17.40 14.69 2.38
C ALA A 151 -17.04 14.00 3.71
N MET A 152 -16.53 12.76 3.66
CA MET A 152 -16.35 11.92 4.84
C MET A 152 -14.88 11.84 5.32
N GLY A 153 -14.00 12.61 4.71
CA GLY A 153 -12.58 12.65 5.05
C GLY A 153 -11.80 13.55 4.11
N LEU A 154 -10.51 13.61 4.32
CA LEU A 154 -9.55 14.33 3.48
C LEU A 154 -8.62 13.35 2.80
N LYS A 155 -8.41 13.48 1.48
CA LYS A 155 -7.30 12.84 0.76
C LYS A 155 -6.21 13.86 0.46
N VAL A 156 -5.00 13.48 0.79
CA VAL A 156 -3.77 14.17 0.39
C VAL A 156 -3.01 13.29 -0.61
N PHE A 157 -2.63 13.89 -1.73
CA PHE A 157 -1.87 13.23 -2.78
C PHE A 157 -0.36 13.36 -2.57
N LYS A 158 0.41 12.51 -3.24
CA LYS A 158 1.87 12.42 -3.13
C LYS A 158 2.63 13.68 -3.55
N ASP A 159 1.94 14.62 -4.21
CA ASP A 159 2.53 15.89 -4.63
C ASP A 159 3.02 16.70 -3.42
N LEU A 160 2.32 16.58 -2.26
CA LEU A 160 2.77 17.17 -1.00
C LEU A 160 4.12 16.56 -0.58
N GLY A 161 5.11 17.43 -0.44
CA GLY A 161 6.48 17.07 -0.09
C GLY A 161 7.35 16.73 -1.29
N MET A 162 6.80 16.23 -2.39
CA MET A 162 7.57 15.89 -3.59
C MET A 162 7.58 17.03 -4.62
N PHE A 163 6.41 17.51 -5.02
CA PHE A 163 6.26 18.42 -6.16
C PHE A 163 5.67 19.76 -5.79
N ASP A 164 4.82 19.83 -4.77
CA ASP A 164 4.21 21.08 -4.35
C ASP A 164 5.25 22.10 -3.89
N ARG A 165 4.98 23.36 -4.24
CA ARG A 165 5.86 24.51 -3.96
C ARG A 165 5.10 25.56 -3.16
N LYS A 166 5.85 26.24 -2.29
CA LYS A 166 5.39 27.45 -1.60
C LYS A 166 5.29 28.62 -2.58
N ALA A 167 4.67 29.70 -2.17
CA ALA A 167 4.51 30.92 -2.98
C ALA A 167 5.86 31.54 -3.37
N ASP A 168 6.91 31.31 -2.59
CA ASP A 168 8.28 31.76 -2.87
C ASP A 168 9.08 30.81 -3.79
N GLY A 169 8.45 29.71 -4.27
CA GLY A 169 9.06 28.69 -5.13
C GLY A 169 9.84 27.60 -4.40
N SER A 170 10.04 27.70 -3.09
CA SER A 170 10.68 26.66 -2.30
C SER A 170 9.80 25.40 -2.19
N ARG A 171 10.41 24.23 -1.91
CA ARG A 171 9.69 22.99 -1.72
C ARG A 171 8.78 23.10 -0.47
N LEU A 172 7.52 22.70 -0.62
CA LEU A 172 6.62 22.56 0.51
C LEU A 172 6.97 21.27 1.27
N GLN A 173 7.32 21.39 2.55
CA GLN A 173 7.59 20.25 3.42
C GLN A 173 6.27 19.64 3.90
N VAL A 174 6.25 18.33 4.16
CA VAL A 174 5.06 17.64 4.68
C VAL A 174 4.67 18.14 6.07
N ASP A 175 5.66 18.51 6.87
CA ASP A 175 5.50 19.05 8.23
C ASP A 175 5.54 20.58 8.31
N ASP A 176 5.29 21.28 7.21
CA ASP A 176 5.23 22.74 7.23
C ASP A 176 4.11 23.21 8.19
N PRO A 177 4.41 24.06 9.18
CA PRO A 177 3.42 24.51 10.18
C PRO A 177 2.23 25.26 9.58
N GLU A 178 2.38 25.83 8.38
CA GLU A 178 1.26 26.48 7.68
C GLU A 178 0.12 25.50 7.38
N LEU A 179 0.40 24.17 7.36
CA LEU A 179 -0.60 23.14 7.10
C LEU A 179 -1.35 22.67 8.36
N ASP A 180 -0.87 23.00 9.56
CA ASP A 180 -1.43 22.54 10.84
C ASP A 180 -2.94 22.75 10.98
N PRO A 181 -3.52 23.92 10.58
CA PRO A 181 -4.97 24.15 10.69
C PRO A 181 -5.82 23.13 9.91
N ILE A 182 -5.30 22.53 8.84
CA ILE A 182 -5.99 21.54 8.04
C ILE A 182 -6.16 20.23 8.85
N TRP A 183 -5.06 19.77 9.47
CA TRP A 183 -5.05 18.56 10.29
C TRP A 183 -5.92 18.71 11.55
N GLU A 184 -5.81 19.85 12.22
CA GLU A 184 -6.63 20.21 13.39
C GLU A 184 -8.12 20.24 13.06
N THR A 185 -8.50 20.72 11.87
CA THR A 185 -9.88 20.69 11.39
C THR A 185 -10.40 19.28 11.21
N CYS A 186 -9.62 18.38 10.62
CA CYS A 186 -9.99 16.95 10.50
C CYS A 186 -10.20 16.32 11.89
N ALA A 187 -9.33 16.62 12.86
CA ALA A 187 -9.48 16.15 14.23
C ALA A 187 -10.76 16.64 14.89
N ARG A 188 -11.04 17.96 14.79
CA ARG A 188 -12.22 18.59 15.34
C ARG A 188 -13.52 18.06 14.75
N LEU A 189 -13.54 17.80 13.45
CA LEU A 189 -14.69 17.24 12.74
C LEU A 189 -14.76 15.71 12.82
N ASN A 190 -13.79 15.08 13.50
CA ASN A 190 -13.70 13.63 13.69
C ASN A 190 -13.66 12.82 12.38
N VAL A 191 -13.08 13.37 11.30
CA VAL A 191 -12.91 12.71 10.01
C VAL A 191 -11.47 12.27 9.79
N PRO A 192 -11.21 11.16 9.07
CA PRO A 192 -9.86 10.68 8.80
C PRO A 192 -9.18 11.49 7.68
N VAL A 193 -7.85 11.49 7.72
CA VAL A 193 -6.97 11.93 6.64
C VAL A 193 -6.32 10.72 6.00
N LEU A 194 -6.65 10.39 4.76
CA LEU A 194 -5.92 9.41 3.98
C LEU A 194 -4.82 10.13 3.20
N ILE A 195 -3.58 9.85 3.58
CA ILE A 195 -2.42 10.61 3.10
C ILE A 195 -1.41 9.71 2.37
N HIS A 196 -1.10 10.09 1.13
CA HIS A 196 -0.09 9.47 0.29
C HIS A 196 1.14 10.38 0.25
N ILE A 197 2.21 9.98 0.92
CA ILE A 197 3.52 10.66 0.89
C ILE A 197 4.56 9.72 0.31
N ALA A 198 5.39 10.24 -0.57
CA ALA A 198 6.43 9.51 -1.29
C ALA A 198 5.92 8.46 -2.30
N GLU A 199 6.83 7.64 -2.77
CA GLU A 199 6.67 6.43 -3.60
C GLU A 199 7.54 5.32 -3.01
N PRO A 200 7.53 4.06 -3.52
CA PRO A 200 8.40 3.00 -3.01
C PRO A 200 9.86 3.43 -2.90
N ALA A 201 10.54 3.06 -1.82
CA ALA A 201 11.94 3.45 -1.56
C ALA A 201 12.87 3.18 -2.76
N ALA A 202 12.68 2.04 -3.45
CA ALA A 202 13.46 1.69 -4.65
C ALA A 202 13.31 2.69 -5.81
N PHE A 203 12.27 3.55 -5.83
CA PHE A 203 12.10 4.58 -6.86
C PHE A 203 13.07 5.76 -6.68
N PHE A 204 13.62 5.90 -5.46
CA PHE A 204 14.60 6.93 -5.11
C PHE A 204 16.05 6.42 -5.20
N GLU A 205 16.23 5.10 -5.34
CA GLU A 205 17.54 4.46 -5.44
C GLU A 205 18.08 4.46 -6.88
N PRO A 206 19.40 4.30 -7.08
CA PRO A 206 19.98 4.19 -8.43
C PRO A 206 19.28 3.14 -9.27
N LEU A 207 19.07 3.45 -10.56
CA LEU A 207 18.47 2.52 -11.51
C LEU A 207 19.56 1.67 -12.18
N ASP A 208 20.04 0.67 -11.46
CA ASP A 208 20.97 -0.32 -11.95
C ASP A 208 20.42 -1.75 -11.78
N TYR A 209 21.22 -2.76 -12.09
CA TYR A 209 20.82 -4.17 -12.03
C TYR A 209 20.53 -4.69 -10.61
N THR A 210 20.85 -3.93 -9.57
CA THR A 210 20.55 -4.26 -8.17
C THR A 210 19.20 -3.72 -7.69
N ASN A 211 18.58 -2.81 -8.45
CA ASN A 211 17.29 -2.24 -8.10
C ASN A 211 16.17 -3.24 -8.39
N GLU A 212 15.47 -3.72 -7.37
CA GLU A 212 14.41 -4.73 -7.53
C GLU A 212 13.21 -4.24 -8.36
N ARG A 213 13.06 -2.93 -8.55
CA ARG A 213 12.00 -2.31 -9.37
C ARG A 213 12.51 -1.86 -10.74
N TRP A 214 13.68 -2.35 -11.15
CA TRP A 214 14.33 -1.93 -12.40
C TRP A 214 13.40 -2.05 -13.60
N LEU A 215 12.69 -3.18 -13.75
CA LEU A 215 11.81 -3.39 -14.90
C LEU A 215 10.68 -2.35 -14.93
N GLU A 216 10.01 -2.11 -13.82
CA GLU A 216 8.97 -1.10 -13.71
C GLU A 216 9.50 0.30 -14.04
N LEU A 217 10.62 0.68 -13.43
CA LEU A 217 11.22 2.01 -13.62
C LEU A 217 11.81 2.20 -15.01
N SER A 218 12.18 1.11 -15.71
CA SER A 218 12.60 1.18 -17.11
C SER A 218 11.41 1.37 -18.06
N LEU A 219 10.24 0.79 -17.73
CA LEU A 219 9.01 0.93 -18.51
C LEU A 219 8.28 2.25 -18.25
N TYR A 220 8.40 2.79 -17.04
CA TYR A 220 7.71 3.99 -16.57
C TYR A 220 8.71 5.02 -16.01
N PRO A 221 9.47 5.71 -16.88
CA PRO A 221 10.53 6.63 -16.46
C PRO A 221 10.05 7.78 -15.56
N ASP A 222 8.80 8.20 -15.70
CA ASP A 222 8.20 9.26 -14.88
C ASP A 222 8.03 8.87 -13.40
N ARG A 223 8.21 7.58 -13.08
CA ARG A 223 8.20 7.08 -11.70
C ARG A 223 9.56 7.18 -11.00
N ARG A 224 10.60 7.69 -11.67
CA ARG A 224 11.96 7.80 -11.12
C ARG A 224 12.12 9.06 -10.30
N HIS A 225 12.64 8.90 -9.07
CA HIS A 225 12.83 9.99 -8.12
C HIS A 225 14.26 10.05 -7.57
N GLN A 226 15.27 9.71 -8.38
CA GLN A 226 16.67 9.73 -7.98
C GLN A 226 17.24 11.13 -7.75
N THR A 227 16.53 12.18 -8.18
CA THR A 227 16.89 13.59 -7.98
C THR A 227 15.85 14.30 -7.15
N GLY A 228 16.25 15.27 -6.35
CA GLY A 228 15.34 16.04 -5.50
C GLY A 228 15.31 15.55 -4.05
N VAL A 229 14.12 15.53 -3.44
CA VAL A 229 13.94 15.10 -2.04
C VAL A 229 14.14 13.58 -1.90
N ARG A 230 14.83 13.17 -0.84
CA ARG A 230 15.08 11.74 -0.56
C ARG A 230 13.91 11.09 0.17
N PHE A 231 13.76 9.78 -0.01
CA PHE A 231 12.72 8.98 0.65
C PHE A 231 12.71 9.19 2.18
N GLU A 232 13.86 9.04 2.84
CA GLU A 232 13.97 9.16 4.30
C GLU A 232 13.64 10.57 4.83
N GLN A 233 13.87 11.61 4.03
CA GLN A 233 13.45 12.96 4.39
C GLN A 233 11.93 13.09 4.38
N LEU A 234 11.24 12.56 3.37
CA LEU A 234 9.78 12.53 3.29
C LEU A 234 9.16 11.75 4.46
N MET A 235 9.76 10.59 4.81
CA MET A 235 9.32 9.80 5.96
C MET A 235 9.49 10.53 7.29
N THR A 236 10.60 11.26 7.44
CA THR A 236 10.88 12.08 8.64
C THR A 236 9.85 13.21 8.76
N GLU A 237 9.63 13.97 7.71
CA GLU A 237 8.65 15.06 7.68
C GLU A 237 7.24 14.54 7.97
N ARG A 238 6.81 13.46 7.32
CA ARG A 238 5.51 12.81 7.60
C ARG A 238 5.37 12.41 9.08
N ASN A 239 6.40 11.79 9.64
CA ASN A 239 6.34 11.33 11.02
C ASN A 239 6.37 12.51 12.02
N ASN A 240 7.05 13.62 11.70
CA ASN A 240 7.00 14.86 12.49
C ASN A 240 5.58 15.42 12.53
N MET A 241 4.92 15.56 11.36
CA MET A 241 3.54 15.99 11.25
C MET A 241 2.59 15.12 12.07
N ILE A 242 2.68 13.79 11.95
CA ILE A 242 1.84 12.84 12.70
C ILE A 242 1.97 13.04 14.21
N ARG A 243 3.21 13.16 14.73
CA ARG A 243 3.46 13.36 16.17
C ARG A 243 2.93 14.70 16.67
N ARG A 244 2.93 15.73 15.83
CA ARG A 244 2.40 17.06 16.19
C ARG A 244 0.88 17.06 16.26
N HIS A 245 0.20 16.14 15.57
CA HIS A 245 -1.26 16.07 15.48
C HIS A 245 -1.83 14.74 16.02
N PRO A 246 -1.67 14.42 17.32
CA PRO A 246 -2.05 13.12 17.88
C PRO A 246 -3.56 12.87 17.89
N ASN A 247 -4.38 13.91 17.74
CA ASN A 247 -5.85 13.82 17.70
C ASN A 247 -6.39 13.60 16.27
N THR A 248 -5.57 13.75 15.24
CA THR A 248 -5.95 13.53 13.84
C THR A 248 -5.74 12.07 13.48
N LYS A 249 -6.74 11.41 12.90
CA LYS A 249 -6.65 10.04 12.42
C LYS A 249 -5.99 10.03 11.04
N PHE A 250 -4.78 9.49 10.95
CA PHE A 250 -4.06 9.36 9.68
C PHE A 250 -4.12 7.94 9.15
N ILE A 251 -4.64 7.75 7.93
CA ILE A 251 -4.53 6.52 7.16
C ILE A 251 -3.37 6.72 6.18
N LEU A 252 -2.28 6.00 6.38
CA LEU A 252 -1.12 6.09 5.50
C LEU A 252 -1.34 5.17 4.31
N ALA A 253 -1.49 5.78 3.14
CA ALA A 253 -1.69 5.06 1.87
C ALA A 253 -0.51 4.12 1.60
N HIS A 254 -0.81 2.98 0.94
CA HIS A 254 0.21 2.02 0.51
C HIS A 254 1.08 1.51 1.66
N PHE A 255 0.46 1.28 2.82
CA PHE A 255 1.16 0.88 4.05
C PHE A 255 2.24 1.87 4.51
N GLY A 256 2.08 3.14 4.14
CA GLY A 256 3.08 4.20 4.38
C GLY A 256 4.43 3.91 3.73
N TRP A 257 4.46 3.10 2.69
CA TRP A 257 5.65 2.57 2.00
C TRP A 257 6.61 1.77 2.91
N HIS A 258 6.07 1.10 3.93
CA HIS A 258 6.81 0.20 4.82
C HIS A 258 6.30 -1.25 4.78
N ALA A 259 5.53 -1.65 3.75
CA ALA A 259 5.10 -3.03 3.59
C ALA A 259 6.26 -4.01 3.39
N ASN A 260 7.38 -3.52 2.84
CA ASN A 260 8.65 -4.25 2.67
C ASN A 260 9.50 -4.28 3.97
N GLU A 261 9.16 -3.49 5.00
CA GLU A 261 9.89 -3.38 6.28
C GLU A 261 8.90 -3.38 7.45
N LEU A 262 8.27 -4.53 7.71
CA LEU A 262 7.18 -4.66 8.69
C LEU A 262 7.60 -4.27 10.12
N ALA A 263 8.87 -4.45 10.49
CA ALA A 263 9.38 -3.99 11.79
C ALA A 263 9.25 -2.47 11.96
N ARG A 264 9.62 -1.70 10.93
CA ARG A 264 9.49 -0.23 10.90
C ARG A 264 8.03 0.20 10.87
N ALA A 265 7.20 -0.51 10.10
CA ALA A 265 5.75 -0.29 10.09
C ALA A 265 5.15 -0.47 11.48
N GLY A 266 5.53 -1.53 12.20
CA GLY A 266 5.08 -1.81 13.56
C GLY A 266 5.51 -0.75 14.57
N GLN A 267 6.77 -0.32 14.52
CA GLN A 267 7.27 0.76 15.39
C GLN A 267 6.46 2.06 15.23
N LEU A 268 6.09 2.41 13.99
CA LEU A 268 5.27 3.61 13.75
C LEU A 268 3.89 3.48 14.37
N LEU A 269 3.24 2.32 14.29
CA LEU A 269 1.95 2.05 14.94
C LEU A 269 2.06 2.07 16.46
N ASP A 270 3.10 1.46 17.03
CA ASP A 270 3.31 1.40 18.49
C ASP A 270 3.54 2.81 19.09
N GLN A 271 4.20 3.70 18.35
CA GLN A 271 4.48 5.08 18.78
C GLN A 271 3.32 6.06 18.54
N ASN A 272 2.40 5.76 17.60
CA ASN A 272 1.38 6.70 17.16
C ASN A 272 0.00 6.03 17.12
N PRO A 273 -0.81 6.14 18.19
CA PRO A 273 -2.12 5.50 18.29
C PRO A 273 -3.14 6.01 17.26
N ASN A 274 -2.91 7.15 16.66
CA ASN A 274 -3.74 7.80 15.64
C ASN A 274 -3.39 7.41 14.19
N VAL A 275 -2.43 6.50 13.97
CA VAL A 275 -2.01 6.04 12.64
C VAL A 275 -2.68 4.72 12.28
N TYR A 276 -3.11 4.62 11.06
CA TYR A 276 -3.65 3.44 10.40
C TYR A 276 -2.95 3.23 9.06
N TYR A 277 -3.02 2.02 8.51
CA TYR A 277 -2.51 1.70 7.17
C TYR A 277 -3.63 1.24 6.26
N ASP A 278 -3.58 1.57 4.97
CA ASP A 278 -4.28 0.81 3.96
C ASP A 278 -3.33 -0.16 3.22
N VAL A 279 -3.89 -1.18 2.59
CA VAL A 279 -3.13 -2.21 1.86
C VAL A 279 -3.08 -1.96 0.35
N ALA A 280 -3.48 -0.76 -0.08
CA ALA A 280 -3.59 -0.43 -1.49
C ALA A 280 -2.25 -0.55 -2.22
N ALA A 281 -2.27 -1.21 -3.36
CA ALA A 281 -1.15 -1.34 -4.29
C ALA A 281 0.15 -1.97 -3.75
N VAL A 282 0.17 -2.56 -2.54
CA VAL A 282 1.34 -3.20 -1.90
C VAL A 282 1.15 -4.70 -1.61
N LEU A 283 0.17 -5.33 -2.25
CA LEU A 283 -0.15 -6.74 -2.07
C LEU A 283 1.07 -7.67 -2.25
N TYR A 284 1.94 -7.31 -3.18
CA TYR A 284 3.15 -8.06 -3.50
C TYR A 284 4.15 -8.15 -2.33
N ASP A 285 4.20 -7.16 -1.45
CA ASP A 285 5.08 -7.20 -0.29
C ASP A 285 4.58 -8.21 0.75
N PHE A 286 3.27 -8.26 0.97
CA PHE A 286 2.67 -9.25 1.88
C PHE A 286 2.78 -10.66 1.34
N GLY A 287 2.44 -10.87 0.06
CA GLY A 287 2.51 -12.17 -0.59
C GLY A 287 3.93 -12.73 -0.73
N ARG A 288 4.98 -11.91 -0.65
CA ARG A 288 6.39 -12.35 -0.68
C ARG A 288 6.97 -12.67 0.70
N GLN A 289 6.31 -12.25 1.80
CA GLN A 289 6.72 -12.51 3.18
C GLN A 289 5.53 -13.03 4.03
N PRO A 290 4.89 -14.14 3.63
CA PRO A 290 3.58 -14.53 4.13
C PRO A 290 3.52 -14.76 5.64
N ARG A 291 4.56 -15.34 6.25
CA ARG A 291 4.59 -15.59 7.70
C ARG A 291 4.66 -14.30 8.51
N ALA A 292 5.61 -13.42 8.17
CA ALA A 292 5.75 -12.13 8.84
C ALA A 292 4.52 -11.24 8.63
N ALA A 293 3.93 -11.28 7.42
CA ALA A 293 2.69 -10.56 7.13
C ALA A 293 1.52 -11.11 7.95
N HIS A 294 1.33 -12.43 8.05
CA HIS A 294 0.30 -13.03 8.91
C HIS A 294 0.42 -12.53 10.35
N GLU A 295 1.60 -12.67 10.96
CA GLU A 295 1.85 -12.24 12.34
C GLU A 295 1.59 -10.74 12.53
N PHE A 296 2.00 -9.91 11.57
CA PHE A 296 1.78 -8.48 11.60
C PHE A 296 0.29 -8.12 11.56
N PHE A 297 -0.46 -8.71 10.62
CA PHE A 297 -1.90 -8.44 10.49
C PHE A 297 -2.68 -8.90 11.71
N VAL A 298 -2.33 -10.02 12.33
CA VAL A 298 -2.94 -10.49 13.59
C VAL A 298 -2.61 -9.54 14.74
N LYS A 299 -1.36 -9.11 14.88
CA LYS A 299 -0.94 -8.19 15.94
C LYS A 299 -1.60 -6.81 15.83
N TYR A 300 -1.65 -6.24 14.62
CA TYR A 300 -2.15 -4.89 14.38
C TYR A 300 -3.52 -4.87 13.69
N GLN A 301 -4.33 -5.90 13.91
CA GLN A 301 -5.62 -6.13 13.24
C GLN A 301 -6.62 -4.97 13.32
N ASP A 302 -6.50 -4.10 14.34
CA ASP A 302 -7.38 -2.95 14.56
C ASP A 302 -6.90 -1.66 13.87
N ARG A 303 -5.80 -1.75 13.09
CA ARG A 303 -5.08 -0.61 12.54
C ARG A 303 -4.85 -0.69 11.03
N ILE A 304 -5.37 -1.73 10.36
CA ILE A 304 -5.17 -2.00 8.94
C ILE A 304 -6.52 -2.02 8.24
N LEU A 305 -6.62 -1.30 7.13
CA LEU A 305 -7.84 -1.16 6.32
C LEU A 305 -7.61 -1.73 4.92
N PHE A 306 -8.69 -2.25 4.34
CA PHE A 306 -8.66 -2.66 2.95
C PHE A 306 -8.73 -1.44 2.02
N GLY A 307 -7.86 -1.41 1.01
CA GLY A 307 -7.86 -0.47 -0.08
C GLY A 307 -7.16 -1.08 -1.29
N LYS A 308 -7.55 -0.69 -2.50
CA LYS A 308 -6.93 -1.22 -3.73
C LYS A 308 -6.21 -0.18 -4.57
N ASP A 309 -6.59 1.10 -4.51
CA ASP A 309 -6.11 2.21 -5.31
C ASP A 309 -6.81 2.28 -6.68
N SER A 310 -6.29 1.63 -7.71
CA SER A 310 -6.93 1.62 -9.03
C SER A 310 -8.12 0.66 -9.05
N TYR A 311 -9.29 1.13 -9.47
CA TYR A 311 -10.48 0.29 -9.58
C TYR A 311 -10.43 -0.57 -10.85
N GLN A 312 -10.01 -1.83 -10.69
CA GLN A 312 -9.99 -2.87 -11.71
C GLN A 312 -10.62 -4.13 -11.11
N PRO A 313 -11.89 -4.45 -11.43
CA PRO A 313 -12.64 -5.52 -10.78
C PRO A 313 -12.00 -6.91 -10.86
N ASP A 314 -11.27 -7.22 -11.92
CA ASP A 314 -10.60 -8.50 -12.16
C ASP A 314 -9.29 -8.68 -11.37
N GLU A 315 -8.81 -7.62 -10.74
CA GLU A 315 -7.60 -7.69 -9.89
C GLU A 315 -7.90 -7.96 -8.41
N TYR A 316 -9.12 -7.71 -7.91
CA TYR A 316 -9.48 -7.94 -6.51
C TYR A 316 -9.34 -9.41 -6.08
N PRO A 317 -9.65 -10.42 -6.91
CA PRO A 317 -9.46 -11.83 -6.54
C PRO A 317 -8.05 -12.19 -6.08
N TYR A 318 -7.01 -11.47 -6.52
CA TYR A 318 -5.65 -11.66 -6.04
C TYR A 318 -5.48 -11.23 -4.58
N TYR A 319 -6.17 -10.16 -4.17
CA TYR A 319 -6.20 -9.71 -2.77
C TYR A 319 -6.89 -10.74 -1.89
N TRP A 320 -8.07 -11.24 -2.35
CA TRP A 320 -8.80 -12.28 -1.63
C TRP A 320 -7.96 -13.53 -1.47
N ARG A 321 -7.31 -13.99 -2.52
CA ARG A 321 -6.46 -15.17 -2.48
C ARG A 321 -5.29 -15.00 -1.50
N VAL A 322 -4.62 -13.85 -1.50
CA VAL A 322 -3.52 -13.58 -0.55
C VAL A 322 -4.03 -13.55 0.89
N PHE A 323 -5.15 -12.87 1.16
CA PHE A 323 -5.61 -12.71 2.54
C PHE A 323 -6.33 -13.94 3.11
N GLU A 324 -7.05 -14.70 2.28
CA GLU A 324 -7.98 -15.74 2.72
C GLU A 324 -7.45 -17.17 2.61
N THR A 325 -6.34 -17.39 1.86
CA THR A 325 -5.80 -18.73 1.62
C THR A 325 -4.38 -18.91 2.18
N ASN A 326 -3.93 -20.17 2.23
CA ASN A 326 -2.54 -20.55 2.44
C ASN A 326 -1.90 -21.08 1.15
N ASP A 327 -2.39 -20.65 -0.01
CA ASP A 327 -1.85 -21.05 -1.31
C ASP A 327 -0.39 -20.64 -1.45
N GLU A 328 0.38 -21.46 -2.15
CA GLU A 328 1.81 -21.24 -2.37
C GLU A 328 2.12 -21.01 -3.84
N TYR A 329 3.08 -20.10 -4.09
CA TYR A 329 3.74 -19.95 -5.37
C TYR A 329 2.79 -19.72 -6.56
N PHE A 330 1.90 -18.75 -6.46
CA PHE A 330 1.00 -18.35 -7.55
C PHE A 330 1.40 -17.01 -8.19
N ASP A 331 0.92 -16.81 -9.42
CA ASP A 331 1.26 -15.63 -10.20
C ASP A 331 0.63 -14.35 -9.64
N TYR A 332 1.35 -13.25 -9.81
CA TYR A 332 0.85 -11.89 -9.59
C TYR A 332 0.42 -11.26 -10.91
N TYR A 333 -0.61 -10.42 -10.89
CA TYR A 333 -1.17 -9.83 -12.10
C TYR A 333 -0.32 -8.72 -12.73
N ARG A 334 0.67 -8.17 -12.01
CA ARG A 334 1.54 -7.11 -12.53
C ARG A 334 2.79 -7.69 -13.16
N ASP A 335 2.80 -7.80 -14.48
CA ASP A 335 3.92 -8.35 -15.27
C ASP A 335 5.25 -7.61 -15.06
N TYR A 336 5.22 -6.33 -14.74
CA TYR A 336 6.42 -5.54 -14.54
C TYR A 336 7.13 -5.78 -13.19
N HIS A 337 6.56 -6.60 -12.32
CA HIS A 337 7.25 -7.16 -11.15
C HIS A 337 8.02 -8.44 -11.49
N ALA A 338 8.16 -8.77 -12.78
CA ALA A 338 8.89 -9.90 -13.30
C ALA A 338 8.47 -11.25 -12.68
N PHE A 339 9.38 -11.91 -11.94
CA PHE A 339 9.19 -13.27 -11.45
C PHE A 339 8.64 -13.33 -10.01
N TRP A 340 8.10 -12.26 -9.48
CA TRP A 340 7.56 -12.30 -8.13
C TRP A 340 6.34 -13.21 -8.08
N LYS A 341 6.46 -14.27 -7.29
CA LYS A 341 5.34 -15.15 -6.94
C LYS A 341 4.77 -14.72 -5.61
N LEU A 342 3.48 -14.93 -5.45
CA LEU A 342 2.77 -14.63 -4.21
C LEU A 342 2.42 -15.91 -3.45
N TYR A 343 2.19 -15.72 -2.16
CA TYR A 343 1.77 -16.74 -1.22
C TYR A 343 0.60 -16.18 -0.41
N GLY A 344 -0.34 -17.04 -0.06
CA GLY A 344 -1.42 -16.69 0.85
C GLY A 344 -0.91 -16.48 2.27
N ILE A 345 -1.53 -15.54 3.00
CA ILE A 345 -1.20 -15.26 4.40
C ILE A 345 -2.25 -15.82 5.37
N GLY A 346 -3.37 -16.38 4.87
CA GLY A 346 -4.34 -17.16 5.63
C GLY A 346 -4.89 -16.47 6.88
N LEU A 347 -5.41 -15.26 6.75
CA LEU A 347 -5.89 -14.50 7.90
C LEU A 347 -7.12 -15.13 8.56
N PRO A 348 -7.20 -15.16 9.90
CA PRO A 348 -8.40 -15.57 10.62
C PRO A 348 -9.61 -14.70 10.28
N ASP A 349 -10.82 -15.27 10.31
CA ASP A 349 -12.08 -14.59 9.99
C ASP A 349 -12.30 -13.29 10.78
N GLY A 350 -11.91 -13.27 12.07
CA GLY A 350 -11.99 -12.06 12.90
C GLY A 350 -11.09 -10.93 12.40
N VAL A 351 -9.91 -11.27 11.89
CA VAL A 351 -8.97 -10.32 11.31
C VAL A 351 -9.45 -9.85 9.94
N LEU A 352 -9.95 -10.77 9.09
CA LEU A 352 -10.54 -10.45 7.79
C LEU A 352 -11.71 -9.45 7.91
N LYS A 353 -12.62 -9.66 8.87
CA LYS A 353 -13.74 -8.73 9.10
C LYS A 353 -13.27 -7.34 9.48
N LYS A 354 -12.24 -7.23 10.32
CA LYS A 354 -11.65 -5.93 10.68
C LYS A 354 -10.99 -5.26 9.48
N LEU A 355 -10.18 -6.01 8.72
CA LEU A 355 -9.52 -5.53 7.51
C LEU A 355 -10.52 -5.05 6.46
N TYR A 356 -11.54 -5.86 6.17
CA TYR A 356 -12.46 -5.62 5.06
C TYR A 356 -13.48 -4.52 5.32
N TYR A 357 -13.96 -4.35 6.56
CA TYR A 357 -14.96 -3.32 6.85
C TYR A 357 -14.87 -2.72 8.26
N GLY A 358 -14.58 -3.53 9.29
CA GLY A 358 -14.74 -3.12 10.68
C GLY A 358 -13.91 -1.88 11.04
N ASN A 359 -12.66 -1.83 10.59
CA ASN A 359 -11.79 -0.69 10.85
C ASN A 359 -12.22 0.55 10.06
N ALA A 360 -12.68 0.39 8.81
CA ALA A 360 -13.20 1.51 8.01
C ALA A 360 -14.41 2.17 8.66
N LEU A 361 -15.39 1.38 9.13
CA LEU A 361 -16.57 1.85 9.86
C LEU A 361 -16.20 2.57 11.16
N LYS A 362 -15.21 2.04 11.89
CA LYS A 362 -14.75 2.62 13.16
C LYS A 362 -14.13 4.00 13.00
N ILE A 363 -13.32 4.21 11.95
CA ILE A 363 -12.55 5.46 11.79
C ILE A 363 -13.24 6.50 10.93
N THR A 364 -14.24 6.12 10.14
CA THR A 364 -15.03 6.99 9.27
C THR A 364 -16.50 6.95 9.72
N PRO A 365 -16.88 7.73 10.75
CA PRO A 365 -18.24 7.73 11.27
C PRO A 365 -19.28 8.08 10.19
N GLY A 366 -20.39 7.34 10.14
CA GLY A 366 -21.47 7.57 9.17
C GLY A 366 -21.22 6.96 7.78
N LEU A 367 -20.14 6.19 7.60
CA LEU A 367 -19.92 5.45 6.36
C LEU A 367 -21.11 4.51 6.09
N PRO A 368 -21.78 4.57 4.92
CA PRO A 368 -22.89 3.69 4.61
C PRO A 368 -22.39 2.23 4.54
N TYR A 369 -23.14 1.32 5.15
CA TYR A 369 -22.79 -0.09 5.10
C TYR A 369 -24.06 -0.94 5.22
N PRO A 370 -24.42 -1.72 4.19
CA PRO A 370 -25.69 -2.47 4.15
C PRO A 370 -25.86 -3.58 5.20
N GLY A 371 -24.91 -3.77 6.08
CA GLY A 371 -24.93 -4.78 7.15
C GLY A 371 -24.73 -4.22 8.56
N ALA A 372 -24.85 -2.89 8.76
CA ALA A 372 -24.75 -2.23 10.06
C ALA A 372 -26.12 -2.09 10.74
#